data_d2256e455effe44e96fabf2428d4dbe4
#
_entry.id   d2256e455effe44e96fabf2428d4dbe4
#
_cell.length_a   1.000
_cell.length_b   1.000
_cell.length_c   1.000
_cell.angle_alpha   90.00
_cell.angle_beta   90.00
_cell.angle_gamma   90.00
#
_symmetry.space_group_name_H-M   'P 1'
#
loop_
_entity.id
_entity.type
_entity.pdbx_description
1 polymer ?
#
loop_
_entity_poly.entity_id
_entity_poly.type
_entity_poly.pdbx_seq_one_letter_code
_entity_poly.pdbx_strand_id
1 'polypeptide(L)'
;MRRFAMDKLLDWKKKSNRKPLILMGARQVGKTWLMKEFGKTYYEKTAYISFYNNQRMQAVFDTDFDIKRIIMNLNIESGVTITPENTLIVLDEIQNAPKALESLKYFCEEAPEYHVIAAGSLLGVALHEGISYPVGKVDLLDLYPFNFREFLCAMDEEGLESALETKDYNLIDNFADKYLFWLKNYYYTGGMPAVVDAFRLNKDYAEVRQIQSDIVRQYEGDFGKHIKAKVLPRIRMVWDSIPMQLAKENKKFFFGQIKKGARSSEFEIAIQWLLDCGLVYKVNRVNEPHMPLKAYKNMNAYKLFVLDVGLLGAMSELPAESILEGNDIFVEFKGALTEQYVLQQLISDTPYTPYYYGNEKATFEQNFLIQKAKSIVPIEVKAEQNIRSHSLKTYCEKFQPEEAVRFSTLKYKEQEWMVNIPLYAVCNL
;
A
#
# COMPACT_ATOMS: atom_id res chain seq x y z
N MET A 1 -14.94 -3.59 10.68
CA MET A 1 -14.38 -4.24 9.46
C MET A 1 -13.09 -4.96 9.82
N ARG A 2 -12.89 -6.21 9.38
CA ARG A 2 -11.68 -7.00 9.65
C ARG A 2 -10.48 -6.41 8.92
N ARG A 3 -9.33 -6.34 9.60
CA ARG A 3 -8.03 -5.95 9.02
C ARG A 3 -7.01 -7.04 9.32
N PHE A 4 -6.34 -7.56 8.29
CA PHE A 4 -5.31 -8.61 8.48
C PHE A 4 -4.07 -8.09 9.22
N ALA A 5 -3.86 -6.79 9.23
CA ALA A 5 -2.85 -6.16 10.08
C ALA A 5 -3.11 -6.42 11.59
N MET A 6 -4.34 -6.73 12.01
CA MET A 6 -4.65 -7.10 13.40
C MET A 6 -3.93 -8.38 13.82
N ASP A 7 -3.88 -9.38 12.93
CA ASP A 7 -3.19 -10.65 13.19
C ASP A 7 -1.67 -10.42 13.32
N LYS A 8 -1.09 -9.56 12.46
CA LYS A 8 0.31 -9.14 12.55
C LYS A 8 0.63 -8.40 13.87
N LEU A 9 -0.30 -7.58 14.35
CA LEU A 9 -0.17 -6.92 15.67
C LEU A 9 -0.24 -7.92 16.82
N LEU A 10 -1.10 -8.94 16.70
CA LEU A 10 -1.18 -10.00 17.69
C LEU A 10 0.09 -10.85 17.74
N ASP A 11 0.68 -11.15 16.59
CA ASP A 11 1.98 -11.82 16.50
C ASP A 11 3.10 -10.96 17.09
N TRP A 12 3.10 -9.64 16.82
CA TRP A 12 4.01 -8.71 17.45
C TRP A 12 3.87 -8.72 18.99
N LYS A 13 2.64 -8.69 19.50
CA LYS A 13 2.37 -8.74 20.96
C LYS A 13 3.00 -9.97 21.60
N LYS A 14 2.98 -11.12 20.93
CA LYS A 14 3.47 -12.43 21.44
C LYS A 14 4.98 -12.60 21.34
N LYS A 15 5.72 -11.74 20.61
CA LYS A 15 7.17 -11.87 20.46
C LYS A 15 7.88 -11.73 21.80
N SER A 16 8.81 -12.65 22.12
CA SER A 16 9.64 -12.59 23.33
C SER A 16 10.66 -11.45 23.30
N ASN A 17 11.17 -11.10 22.11
CA ASN A 17 12.11 -10.01 21.88
C ASN A 17 11.42 -8.82 21.19
N ARG A 18 10.16 -8.56 21.58
CA ARG A 18 9.36 -7.46 21.06
C ARG A 18 10.06 -6.12 21.25
N LYS A 19 10.05 -5.30 20.19
CA LYS A 19 10.47 -3.90 20.23
C LYS A 19 9.24 -2.99 20.12
N PRO A 20 9.35 -1.71 20.51
CA PRO A 20 8.32 -0.75 20.14
C PRO A 20 7.99 -0.83 18.66
N LEU A 21 6.72 -0.78 18.29
CA LEU A 21 6.27 -0.91 16.91
C LEU A 21 6.00 0.46 16.31
N ILE A 22 6.47 0.69 15.10
CA ILE A 22 6.08 1.84 14.29
C ILE A 22 5.15 1.36 13.18
N LEU A 23 3.91 1.88 13.17
CA LEU A 23 2.91 1.62 12.14
C LEU A 23 3.06 2.68 11.04
N MET A 24 3.53 2.23 9.89
CA MET A 24 3.76 3.05 8.70
C MET A 24 2.54 3.01 7.76
N GLY A 25 2.43 3.98 6.86
CA GLY A 25 1.40 4.00 5.82
C GLY A 25 0.85 5.39 5.55
N ALA A 26 0.21 5.57 4.40
CA ALA A 26 -0.38 6.84 3.98
C ALA A 26 -1.43 7.36 4.97
N ARG A 27 -1.83 8.62 4.81
CA ARG A 27 -2.98 9.16 5.54
C ARG A 27 -4.26 8.41 5.17
N GLN A 28 -5.20 8.34 6.11
CA GLN A 28 -6.53 7.77 5.94
C GLN A 28 -6.59 6.24 5.63
N VAL A 29 -5.49 5.50 5.75
CA VAL A 29 -5.49 4.03 5.61
C VAL A 29 -5.95 3.30 6.88
N GLY A 30 -6.29 4.05 7.97
CA GLY A 30 -6.90 3.49 9.17
C GLY A 30 -5.93 3.19 10.32
N LYS A 31 -4.73 3.80 10.37
CA LYS A 31 -3.73 3.57 11.43
C LYS A 31 -4.29 3.80 12.85
N THR A 32 -4.86 4.99 13.09
CA THR A 32 -5.43 5.35 14.39
C THR A 32 -6.54 4.39 14.82
N TRP A 33 -7.43 4.03 13.89
CA TRP A 33 -8.49 3.06 14.16
C TRP A 33 -7.91 1.70 14.55
N LEU A 34 -6.94 1.21 13.79
CA LEU A 34 -6.31 -0.10 14.03
C LEU A 34 -5.64 -0.16 15.41
N MET A 35 -4.89 0.88 15.80
CA MET A 35 -4.24 0.94 17.11
C MET A 35 -5.25 0.96 18.27
N LYS A 36 -6.32 1.76 18.14
CA LYS A 36 -7.39 1.85 19.14
C LYS A 36 -8.15 0.53 19.27
N GLU A 37 -8.50 -0.09 18.13
CA GLU A 37 -9.22 -1.36 18.13
C GLU A 37 -8.35 -2.50 18.67
N PHE A 38 -7.05 -2.51 18.35
CA PHE A 38 -6.11 -3.48 18.90
C PHE A 38 -5.97 -3.32 20.42
N GLY A 39 -5.85 -2.09 20.92
CA GLY A 39 -5.81 -1.81 22.34
C GLY A 39 -7.10 -2.27 23.05
N LYS A 40 -8.25 -1.91 22.49
CA LYS A 40 -9.56 -2.29 23.04
C LYS A 40 -9.78 -3.83 23.10
N THR A 41 -9.29 -4.54 22.10
CA THR A 41 -9.55 -5.98 21.96
C THR A 41 -8.58 -6.85 22.75
N TYR A 42 -7.31 -6.45 22.84
CA TYR A 42 -6.24 -7.31 23.32
C TYR A 42 -5.52 -6.82 24.57
N TYR A 43 -5.92 -5.68 25.14
CA TYR A 43 -5.36 -5.14 26.38
C TYR A 43 -6.48 -4.75 27.35
N GLU A 44 -6.14 -4.75 28.63
CA GLU A 44 -7.06 -4.26 29.68
C GLU A 44 -7.25 -2.75 29.58
N LYS A 45 -6.18 -2.04 29.18
CA LYS A 45 -6.15 -0.59 29.10
C LYS A 45 -5.37 -0.12 27.86
N THR A 46 -5.73 1.07 27.38
CA THR A 46 -5.01 1.74 26.29
C THR A 46 -4.74 3.18 26.68
N ALA A 47 -3.47 3.52 26.81
CA ALA A 47 -3.01 4.88 27.00
C ALA A 47 -2.77 5.52 25.63
N TYR A 48 -3.74 6.26 25.12
CA TYR A 48 -3.70 6.91 23.82
C TYR A 48 -3.26 8.36 23.93
N ILE A 49 -2.15 8.69 23.25
CA ILE A 49 -1.57 10.03 23.19
C ILE A 49 -1.47 10.46 21.74
N SER A 50 -2.06 11.60 21.39
CA SER A 50 -1.87 12.25 20.10
C SER A 50 -0.95 13.44 20.25
N PHE A 51 0.06 13.54 19.39
CA PHE A 51 0.96 14.69 19.33
C PHE A 51 0.46 15.82 18.41
N TYR A 52 -0.69 15.62 17.76
CA TYR A 52 -1.29 16.67 16.94
C TYR A 52 -1.77 17.84 17.81
N ASN A 53 -1.21 19.03 17.58
CA ASN A 53 -1.49 20.24 18.36
C ASN A 53 -1.32 20.08 19.89
N ASN A 54 -0.46 19.17 20.34
CA ASN A 54 -0.22 18.87 21.75
C ASN A 54 1.21 19.25 22.16
N GLN A 55 1.48 20.56 22.23
CA GLN A 55 2.79 21.09 22.58
C GLN A 55 3.25 20.66 23.99
N ARG A 56 2.32 20.51 24.94
CA ARG A 56 2.64 20.04 26.28
C ARG A 56 3.28 18.64 26.25
N MET A 57 2.68 17.71 25.49
CA MET A 57 3.22 16.37 25.39
C MET A 57 4.50 16.31 24.53
N GLN A 58 4.66 17.19 23.56
CA GLN A 58 5.93 17.33 22.83
C GLN A 58 7.05 17.73 23.82
N ALA A 59 6.82 18.75 24.65
CA ALA A 59 7.78 19.24 25.64
C ALA A 59 8.18 18.20 26.69
N VAL A 60 7.33 17.22 27.02
CA VAL A 60 7.67 16.11 27.91
C VAL A 60 8.90 15.36 27.45
N PHE A 61 9.01 15.11 26.14
CA PHE A 61 10.11 14.37 25.54
C PHE A 61 11.35 15.23 25.26
N ASP A 62 11.22 16.55 25.24
CA ASP A 62 12.35 17.46 25.02
C ASP A 62 13.28 17.58 26.24
N THR A 63 12.78 17.25 27.44
CA THR A 63 13.52 17.38 28.70
C THR A 63 14.63 16.33 28.84
N ASP A 64 14.26 15.07 28.76
CA ASP A 64 15.15 13.89 28.86
C ASP A 64 14.40 12.63 28.44
N PHE A 65 15.07 11.48 28.51
CA PHE A 65 14.51 10.17 28.18
C PHE A 65 14.29 9.27 29.40
N ASP A 66 14.14 9.83 30.62
CA ASP A 66 13.78 9.05 31.80
C ASP A 66 12.41 8.39 31.62
N ILE A 67 12.39 7.07 31.49
CA ILE A 67 11.17 6.30 31.20
C ILE A 67 10.14 6.43 32.33
N LYS A 68 10.58 6.49 33.60
CA LYS A 68 9.66 6.61 34.74
C LYS A 68 8.93 7.95 34.69
N ARG A 69 9.66 9.04 34.41
CA ARG A 69 9.10 10.38 34.24
C ARG A 69 8.16 10.43 33.02
N ILE A 70 8.55 9.85 31.90
CA ILE A 70 7.73 9.76 30.71
C ILE A 70 6.42 9.01 31.03
N ILE A 71 6.46 7.82 31.61
CA ILE A 71 5.28 7.04 31.99
C ILE A 71 4.35 7.83 32.93
N MET A 72 4.91 8.57 33.92
CA MET A 72 4.11 9.40 34.81
C MET A 72 3.33 10.48 34.02
N ASN A 73 3.98 11.14 33.07
CA ASN A 73 3.30 12.14 32.24
C ASN A 73 2.26 11.49 31.30
N LEU A 74 2.54 10.31 30.71
CA LEU A 74 1.57 9.57 29.91
C LEU A 74 0.36 9.12 30.73
N ASN A 75 0.54 8.74 32.02
CA ASN A 75 -0.55 8.43 32.93
C ASN A 75 -1.48 9.63 33.11
N ILE A 76 -0.91 10.81 33.38
CA ILE A 76 -1.67 12.04 33.59
C ILE A 76 -2.42 12.44 32.31
N GLU A 77 -1.75 12.43 31.18
CA GLU A 77 -2.31 12.85 29.91
C GLU A 77 -3.44 11.92 29.42
N SER A 78 -3.24 10.60 29.53
CA SER A 78 -4.22 9.60 29.07
C SER A 78 -5.34 9.36 30.08
N GLY A 79 -5.16 9.73 31.35
CA GLY A 79 -6.06 9.34 32.45
C GLY A 79 -6.00 7.84 32.78
N VAL A 80 -4.99 7.11 32.29
CA VAL A 80 -4.85 5.68 32.44
C VAL A 80 -3.58 5.38 33.25
N THR A 81 -3.69 4.57 34.31
CA THR A 81 -2.52 4.02 35.00
C THR A 81 -1.90 2.96 34.11
N ILE A 82 -0.73 3.26 33.54
CA ILE A 82 0.03 2.38 32.67
C ILE A 82 0.74 1.33 33.52
N THR A 83 0.50 0.07 33.21
CA THR A 83 1.18 -1.09 33.80
C THR A 83 1.85 -1.91 32.71
N PRO A 84 3.02 -2.50 32.98
CA PRO A 84 3.65 -3.42 32.04
C PRO A 84 2.68 -4.51 31.61
N GLU A 85 2.79 -4.95 30.34
CA GLU A 85 2.05 -6.06 29.73
C GLU A 85 0.53 -5.87 29.58
N ASN A 86 -0.16 -5.17 30.49
CA ASN A 86 -1.61 -5.02 30.49
C ASN A 86 -2.11 -3.74 29.81
N THR A 87 -1.22 -2.79 29.58
CA THR A 87 -1.54 -1.50 28.96
C THR A 87 -0.83 -1.36 27.61
N LEU A 88 -1.58 -1.05 26.57
CA LEU A 88 -1.02 -0.61 25.30
C LEU A 88 -0.78 0.91 25.36
N ILE A 89 0.46 1.34 25.13
CA ILE A 89 0.81 2.73 24.93
C ILE A 89 0.73 3.03 23.43
N VAL A 90 -0.11 4.01 23.05
CA VAL A 90 -0.29 4.43 21.65
C VAL A 90 0.20 5.88 21.52
N LEU A 91 1.21 6.09 20.69
CA LEU A 91 1.82 7.37 20.36
C LEU A 91 1.44 7.73 18.91
N ASP A 92 0.34 8.48 18.75
CA ASP A 92 -0.19 8.82 17.42
C ASP A 92 0.31 10.18 16.93
N GLU A 93 0.45 10.33 15.60
CA GLU A 93 1.03 11.49 14.90
C GLU A 93 2.45 11.85 15.44
N ILE A 94 3.28 10.82 15.65
CA ILE A 94 4.60 10.91 16.31
C ILE A 94 5.59 11.81 15.55
N GLN A 95 5.38 12.06 14.25
CA GLN A 95 6.20 12.99 13.48
C GLN A 95 6.15 14.42 14.01
N ASN A 96 5.10 14.78 14.78
CA ASN A 96 5.01 16.09 15.45
C ASN A 96 5.85 16.16 16.74
N ALA A 97 6.42 15.06 17.19
CA ALA A 97 7.26 14.96 18.39
C ALA A 97 8.54 14.16 18.10
N PRO A 98 9.55 14.75 17.43
CA PRO A 98 10.77 14.06 17.04
C PRO A 98 11.47 13.35 18.21
N LYS A 99 11.48 13.95 19.37
CA LYS A 99 12.06 13.36 20.59
C LYS A 99 11.24 12.19 21.14
N ALA A 100 9.93 12.17 20.94
CA ALA A 100 9.13 11.00 21.26
C ALA A 100 9.48 9.81 20.33
N LEU A 101 9.77 10.04 19.06
CA LEU A 101 10.28 9.01 18.16
C LEU A 101 11.65 8.47 18.63
N GLU A 102 12.56 9.35 19.03
CA GLU A 102 13.88 8.97 19.57
C GLU A 102 13.75 8.16 20.86
N SER A 103 12.75 8.49 21.71
CA SER A 103 12.50 7.81 22.99
C SER A 103 12.17 6.31 22.85
N LEU A 104 11.69 5.88 21.68
CA LEU A 104 11.41 4.45 21.40
C LEU A 104 12.64 3.56 21.58
N LYS A 105 13.84 4.13 21.37
CA LYS A 105 15.09 3.42 21.67
C LYS A 105 15.19 3.07 23.14
N TYR A 106 14.89 4.01 24.02
CA TYR A 106 14.99 3.83 25.46
C TYR A 106 13.89 2.89 25.98
N PHE A 107 12.68 2.95 25.45
CA PHE A 107 11.67 1.92 25.70
C PHE A 107 12.16 0.53 25.33
N CYS A 108 12.86 0.39 24.20
CA CYS A 108 13.40 -0.91 23.77
C CYS A 108 14.53 -1.42 24.68
N GLU A 109 15.41 -0.53 25.19
CA GLU A 109 16.64 -0.90 25.92
C GLU A 109 16.42 -1.00 27.43
N GLU A 110 15.60 -0.11 28.01
CA GLU A 110 15.50 0.07 29.45
C GLU A 110 14.14 -0.35 30.02
N ALA A 111 13.12 -0.48 29.15
CA ALA A 111 11.76 -0.78 29.59
C ALA A 111 10.99 -1.66 28.57
N PRO A 112 11.58 -2.81 28.14
CA PRO A 112 11.00 -3.68 27.10
C PRO A 112 9.67 -4.32 27.52
N GLU A 113 9.33 -4.31 28.81
CA GLU A 113 8.07 -4.79 29.35
C GLU A 113 6.87 -3.95 28.95
N TYR A 114 7.06 -2.67 28.58
CA TYR A 114 5.98 -1.82 28.09
C TYR A 114 5.69 -2.07 26.61
N HIS A 115 4.41 -2.17 26.26
CA HIS A 115 3.95 -2.35 24.91
C HIS A 115 3.68 -0.99 24.27
N VAL A 116 4.52 -0.57 23.33
CA VAL A 116 4.43 0.74 22.68
C VAL A 116 4.19 0.58 21.20
N ILE A 117 3.14 1.21 20.68
CA ILE A 117 2.90 1.38 19.25
C ILE A 117 2.89 2.87 18.93
N ALA A 118 3.71 3.26 17.96
CA ALA A 118 3.73 4.62 17.43
C ALA A 118 3.20 4.63 15.99
N ALA A 119 2.55 5.71 15.58
CA ALA A 119 2.14 5.90 14.20
C ALA A 119 2.35 7.35 13.75
N GLY A 120 2.63 7.49 12.45
CA GLY A 120 2.72 8.80 11.81
C GLY A 120 2.49 8.71 10.32
N SER A 121 1.72 9.63 9.77
CA SER A 121 1.33 9.59 8.35
C SER A 121 2.37 10.20 7.41
N LEU A 122 3.26 11.06 7.94
CA LEU A 122 4.36 11.71 7.21
C LEU A 122 5.71 11.33 7.81
N LEU A 123 5.78 10.17 8.45
CA LEU A 123 7.00 9.75 9.15
C LEU A 123 8.17 9.59 8.16
N GLY A 124 7.92 9.05 6.96
CA GLY A 124 8.94 8.95 5.90
C GLY A 124 9.53 10.31 5.52
N VAL A 125 8.70 11.36 5.46
CA VAL A 125 9.15 12.74 5.18
C VAL A 125 9.90 13.34 6.36
N ALA A 126 9.39 13.17 7.58
CA ALA A 126 10.00 13.71 8.78
C ALA A 126 11.43 13.17 9.03
N LEU A 127 11.68 11.92 8.63
CA LEU A 127 13.01 11.30 8.74
C LEU A 127 14.09 12.02 7.91
N HIS A 128 13.73 12.75 6.87
CA HIS A 128 14.68 13.54 6.06
C HIS A 128 15.05 14.89 6.70
N GLU A 129 14.35 15.31 7.74
CA GLU A 129 14.60 16.59 8.45
C GLU A 129 15.63 16.46 9.58
N GLY A 130 16.44 15.39 9.62
CA GLY A 130 17.53 15.21 10.59
C GLY A 130 17.06 14.63 11.93
N ILE A 131 15.90 14.01 11.99
CA ILE A 131 15.39 13.32 13.18
C ILE A 131 16.20 12.05 13.40
N SER A 132 16.66 11.82 14.65
CA SER A 132 17.33 10.58 15.03
C SER A 132 16.34 9.42 14.98
N TYR A 133 16.52 8.52 14.01
CA TYR A 133 15.69 7.31 13.88
C TYR A 133 16.22 6.20 14.79
N PRO A 134 15.38 5.48 15.53
CA PRO A 134 15.80 4.41 16.45
C PRO A 134 16.19 3.12 15.71
N VAL A 135 17.27 3.18 14.91
CA VAL A 135 17.74 2.08 14.07
C VAL A 135 17.99 0.80 14.89
N GLY A 136 17.37 -0.30 14.47
CA GLY A 136 17.51 -1.60 15.13
C GLY A 136 16.78 -1.74 16.47
N LYS A 137 16.09 -0.68 16.95
CA LYS A 137 15.39 -0.63 18.24
C LYS A 137 13.88 -0.60 18.14
N VAL A 138 13.36 -0.70 16.92
CA VAL A 138 11.90 -0.74 16.62
C VAL A 138 11.59 -1.85 15.63
N ASP A 139 10.39 -2.39 15.74
CA ASP A 139 9.73 -3.19 14.71
C ASP A 139 8.94 -2.25 13.77
N LEU A 140 8.78 -2.62 12.51
CA LEU A 140 8.02 -1.87 11.51
C LEU A 140 6.85 -2.70 10.99
N LEU A 141 5.71 -2.06 10.80
CA LEU A 141 4.54 -2.64 10.13
C LEU A 141 3.94 -1.64 9.15
N ASP A 142 3.87 -2.03 7.89
CA ASP A 142 3.21 -1.23 6.88
C ASP A 142 1.71 -1.53 6.85
N LEU A 143 0.91 -0.45 6.84
CA LEU A 143 -0.54 -0.50 6.67
C LEU A 143 -0.93 0.11 5.33
N TYR A 144 -1.57 -0.71 4.51
CA TYR A 144 -2.07 -0.34 3.19
C TYR A 144 -3.58 -0.06 3.21
N PRO A 145 -4.18 0.52 2.16
CA PRO A 145 -5.62 0.43 1.93
C PRO A 145 -6.10 -1.02 2.03
N PHE A 146 -7.39 -1.26 2.22
CA PHE A 146 -7.94 -2.62 2.20
C PHE A 146 -7.52 -3.33 0.92
N ASN A 147 -6.98 -4.54 1.02
CA ASN A 147 -6.82 -5.42 -0.13
C ASN A 147 -8.16 -6.04 -0.51
N PHE A 148 -8.21 -6.80 -1.60
CA PHE A 148 -9.46 -7.40 -2.07
C PHE A 148 -10.07 -8.39 -1.09
N ARG A 149 -9.25 -9.15 -0.37
CA ARG A 149 -9.72 -10.09 0.66
C ARG A 149 -10.34 -9.36 1.86
N GLU A 150 -9.70 -8.31 2.36
CA GLU A 150 -10.24 -7.45 3.41
C GLU A 150 -11.53 -6.76 2.96
N PHE A 151 -11.63 -6.38 1.67
CA PHE A 151 -12.84 -5.82 1.09
C PHE A 151 -13.98 -6.85 1.06
N LEU A 152 -13.72 -8.11 0.67
CA LEU A 152 -14.73 -9.18 0.76
C LEU A 152 -15.26 -9.33 2.19
N CYS A 153 -14.39 -9.38 3.19
CA CYS A 153 -14.79 -9.40 4.59
C CYS A 153 -15.63 -8.15 4.97
N ALA A 154 -15.30 -6.98 4.45
CA ALA A 154 -16.07 -5.77 4.71
C ALA A 154 -17.46 -5.78 4.06
N MET A 155 -17.65 -6.57 3.01
CA MET A 155 -18.93 -6.78 2.31
C MET A 155 -19.74 -7.98 2.84
N ASP A 156 -19.38 -8.52 4.00
CA ASP A 156 -20.00 -9.69 4.64
C ASP A 156 -19.87 -10.97 3.78
N GLU A 157 -18.78 -11.08 2.99
CA GLU A 157 -18.47 -12.22 2.11
C GLU A 157 -17.25 -13.01 2.63
N GLU A 158 -17.20 -13.27 3.95
CA GLU A 158 -16.13 -14.06 4.57
C GLU A 158 -16.03 -15.49 3.99
N GLY A 159 -17.13 -16.03 3.48
CA GLY A 159 -17.12 -17.33 2.80
C GLY A 159 -16.28 -17.34 1.53
N LEU A 160 -16.35 -16.27 0.73
CA LEU A 160 -15.51 -16.09 -0.45
C LEU A 160 -14.05 -15.88 -0.08
N GLU A 161 -13.80 -15.08 0.96
CA GLU A 161 -12.43 -14.83 1.45
C GLU A 161 -11.79 -16.14 1.95
N SER A 162 -12.50 -16.90 2.78
CA SER A 162 -12.00 -18.18 3.30
C SER A 162 -11.77 -19.21 2.17
N ALA A 163 -12.60 -19.22 1.13
CA ALA A 163 -12.37 -20.08 -0.02
C ALA A 163 -11.06 -19.72 -0.77
N LEU A 164 -10.70 -18.43 -0.88
CA LEU A 164 -9.41 -18.01 -1.45
C LEU A 164 -8.22 -18.53 -0.63
N GLU A 165 -8.33 -18.58 0.70
CA GLU A 165 -7.28 -19.10 1.58
C GLU A 165 -6.98 -20.59 1.34
N THR A 166 -7.99 -21.38 0.93
CA THR A 166 -7.79 -22.82 0.67
C THR A 166 -6.90 -23.12 -0.52
N LYS A 167 -6.78 -22.19 -1.47
CA LYS A 167 -6.15 -22.38 -2.80
C LYS A 167 -6.78 -23.53 -3.62
N ASP A 168 -7.97 -24.01 -3.22
CA ASP A 168 -8.72 -25.00 -3.99
C ASP A 168 -9.47 -24.31 -5.13
N TYR A 169 -8.87 -24.32 -6.31
CA TYR A 169 -9.46 -23.68 -7.49
C TYR A 169 -10.74 -24.33 -7.99
N ASN A 170 -11.00 -25.61 -7.67
CA ASN A 170 -12.29 -26.22 -7.98
C ASN A 170 -13.41 -25.56 -7.15
N LEU A 171 -13.13 -25.29 -5.87
CA LEU A 171 -14.05 -24.55 -5.00
C LEU A 171 -14.19 -23.09 -5.46
N ILE A 172 -13.08 -22.41 -5.66
CA ILE A 172 -13.04 -20.98 -6.02
C ILE A 172 -13.78 -20.73 -7.35
N ASP A 173 -13.55 -21.54 -8.36
CA ASP A 173 -14.14 -21.38 -9.70
C ASP A 173 -15.65 -21.60 -9.76
N ASN A 174 -16.24 -22.31 -8.77
CA ASN A 174 -17.69 -22.44 -8.65
C ASN A 174 -18.37 -21.09 -8.32
N PHE A 175 -17.63 -20.15 -7.74
CA PHE A 175 -18.11 -18.83 -7.37
C PHE A 175 -17.51 -17.69 -8.22
N ALA A 176 -16.94 -18.02 -9.39
CA ALA A 176 -16.26 -17.07 -10.27
C ALA A 176 -17.08 -15.81 -10.56
N ASP A 177 -18.38 -15.95 -10.83
CA ASP A 177 -19.28 -14.81 -11.13
C ASP A 177 -19.42 -13.87 -9.93
N LYS A 178 -19.52 -14.42 -8.71
CA LYS A 178 -19.56 -13.62 -7.48
C LYS A 178 -18.25 -12.86 -7.26
N TYR A 179 -17.11 -13.54 -7.45
CA TYR A 179 -15.81 -12.89 -7.36
C TYR A 179 -15.64 -11.78 -8.39
N LEU A 180 -16.06 -12.00 -9.63
CA LEU A 180 -15.99 -10.98 -10.68
C LEU A 180 -16.91 -9.79 -10.40
N PHE A 181 -18.10 -10.04 -9.83
CA PHE A 181 -18.98 -8.98 -9.36
C PHE A 181 -18.28 -8.11 -8.30
N TRP A 182 -17.72 -8.72 -7.26
CA TRP A 182 -17.03 -7.98 -6.20
C TRP A 182 -15.72 -7.34 -6.67
N LEU A 183 -15.01 -7.96 -7.61
CA LEU A 183 -13.80 -7.40 -8.21
C LEU A 183 -14.11 -6.09 -8.97
N LYS A 184 -15.19 -6.05 -9.75
CA LYS A 184 -15.64 -4.82 -10.41
C LYS A 184 -15.99 -3.72 -9.38
N ASN A 185 -16.69 -4.09 -8.33
CA ASN A 185 -17.00 -3.16 -7.24
C ASN A 185 -15.73 -2.64 -6.58
N TYR A 186 -14.75 -3.51 -6.32
CA TYR A 186 -13.48 -3.11 -5.76
C TYR A 186 -12.67 -2.19 -6.70
N TYR A 187 -12.71 -2.41 -8.01
CA TYR A 187 -12.06 -1.50 -8.97
C TYR A 187 -12.61 -0.08 -8.89
N TYR A 188 -13.90 0.06 -8.62
CA TYR A 188 -14.53 1.36 -8.45
C TYR A 188 -14.30 1.95 -7.06
N THR A 189 -14.56 1.15 -6.02
CA THR A 189 -14.49 1.57 -4.62
C THR A 189 -13.06 1.76 -4.14
N GLY A 190 -12.15 0.87 -4.55
CA GLY A 190 -10.82 0.77 -3.98
C GLY A 190 -10.83 0.25 -2.55
N GLY A 191 -9.72 0.44 -1.86
CA GLY A 191 -9.50 -0.03 -0.49
C GLY A 191 -9.40 1.08 0.56
N MET A 192 -9.71 2.33 0.26
CA MET A 192 -9.66 3.39 1.26
C MET A 192 -10.77 3.18 2.32
N PRO A 193 -10.43 3.09 3.63
CA PRO A 193 -11.39 2.69 4.68
C PRO A 193 -12.70 3.48 4.70
N ALA A 194 -12.63 4.81 4.55
CA ALA A 194 -13.83 5.65 4.54
C ALA A 194 -14.73 5.34 3.33
N VAL A 195 -14.12 5.04 2.18
CA VAL A 195 -14.83 4.70 0.94
C VAL A 195 -15.48 3.32 1.07
N VAL A 196 -14.73 2.33 1.57
CA VAL A 196 -15.22 0.97 1.78
C VAL A 196 -16.39 0.96 2.76
N ASP A 197 -16.30 1.75 3.85
CA ASP A 197 -17.37 1.82 4.86
C ASP A 197 -18.63 2.47 4.31
N ALA A 198 -18.52 3.58 3.58
CA ALA A 198 -19.66 4.23 2.92
C ALA A 198 -20.33 3.28 1.91
N PHE A 199 -19.54 2.61 1.07
CA PHE A 199 -20.07 1.65 0.11
C PHE A 199 -20.74 0.44 0.81
N ARG A 200 -20.14 -0.06 1.89
CA ARG A 200 -20.74 -1.15 2.68
C ARG A 200 -22.12 -0.78 3.22
N LEU A 201 -22.29 0.45 3.70
CA LEU A 201 -23.53 0.91 4.33
C LEU A 201 -24.61 1.27 3.29
N ASN A 202 -24.24 2.00 2.25
CA ASN A 202 -25.20 2.71 1.39
C ASN A 202 -25.28 2.14 -0.02
N LYS A 203 -24.25 1.41 -0.50
CA LYS A 203 -24.14 0.92 -1.90
C LYS A 203 -24.31 2.04 -2.95
N ASP A 204 -23.98 3.29 -2.57
CA ASP A 204 -24.12 4.47 -3.42
C ASP A 204 -22.78 4.82 -4.08
N TYR A 205 -22.72 4.64 -5.41
CA TYR A 205 -21.51 4.91 -6.19
C TYR A 205 -21.21 6.42 -6.31
N ALA A 206 -22.24 7.29 -6.27
CA ALA A 206 -22.04 8.73 -6.31
C ALA A 206 -21.37 9.22 -5.00
N GLU A 207 -21.84 8.73 -3.85
CA GLU A 207 -21.21 8.99 -2.55
C GLU A 207 -19.78 8.48 -2.50
N VAL A 208 -19.53 7.26 -2.99
CA VAL A 208 -18.19 6.69 -3.11
C VAL A 208 -17.26 7.62 -3.88
N ARG A 209 -17.66 8.08 -5.06
CA ARG A 209 -16.87 9.00 -5.88
C ARG A 209 -16.63 10.33 -5.20
N GLN A 210 -17.64 10.87 -4.50
CA GLN A 210 -17.47 12.11 -3.74
C GLN A 210 -16.40 11.97 -2.65
N ILE A 211 -16.45 10.89 -1.85
CA ILE A 211 -15.46 10.64 -0.78
C ILE A 211 -14.06 10.47 -1.38
N GLN A 212 -13.92 9.73 -2.48
CA GLN A 212 -12.63 9.55 -3.16
C GLN A 212 -12.08 10.89 -3.65
N SER A 213 -12.91 11.73 -4.27
CA SER A 213 -12.51 13.06 -4.73
C SER A 213 -12.09 13.96 -3.59
N ASP A 214 -12.75 13.88 -2.45
CA ASP A 214 -12.41 14.64 -1.26
C ASP A 214 -11.07 14.14 -0.66
N ILE A 215 -10.79 12.83 -0.68
CA ILE A 215 -9.50 12.27 -0.27
C ILE A 215 -8.37 12.79 -1.17
N VAL A 216 -8.55 12.76 -2.49
CA VAL A 216 -7.57 13.28 -3.47
C VAL A 216 -7.29 14.75 -3.19
N ARG A 217 -8.32 15.60 -3.05
CA ARG A 217 -8.17 17.03 -2.70
C ARG A 217 -7.46 17.25 -1.37
N GLN A 218 -7.73 16.41 -0.36
CA GLN A 218 -7.06 16.51 0.94
C GLN A 218 -5.58 16.17 0.84
N TYR A 219 -5.19 15.18 0.04
CA TYR A 219 -3.79 14.88 -0.25
C TYR A 219 -3.10 16.07 -0.95
N GLU A 220 -3.73 16.66 -1.96
CA GLU A 220 -3.21 17.84 -2.66
C GLU A 220 -3.04 19.05 -1.73
N GLY A 221 -3.97 19.23 -0.78
CA GLY A 221 -3.87 20.24 0.28
C GLY A 221 -2.72 20.00 1.26
N ASP A 222 -2.33 18.75 1.44
CA ASP A 222 -1.21 18.37 2.31
C ASP A 222 0.17 18.51 1.64
N PHE A 223 0.26 18.55 0.31
CA PHE A 223 1.54 18.65 -0.42
C PHE A 223 2.40 19.87 0.00
N GLY A 224 1.77 20.91 0.53
CA GLY A 224 2.47 22.09 1.04
C GLY A 224 3.09 21.95 2.42
N LYS A 225 2.75 20.89 3.16
CA LYS A 225 3.25 20.67 4.51
C LYS A 225 4.63 20.00 4.44
N HIS A 226 5.57 20.49 5.24
CA HIS A 226 6.92 19.91 5.36
C HIS A 226 7.76 19.91 4.07
N ILE A 227 7.49 20.82 3.12
CA ILE A 227 8.28 20.92 1.91
C ILE A 227 8.54 22.39 1.52
N LYS A 228 9.68 22.63 0.87
CA LYS A 228 10.01 23.97 0.35
C LYS A 228 9.02 24.38 -0.75
N ALA A 229 8.50 25.59 -0.71
CA ALA A 229 7.50 26.11 -1.65
C ALA A 229 7.82 25.88 -3.13
N LYS A 230 9.11 25.93 -3.52
CA LYS A 230 9.56 25.71 -4.90
C LYS A 230 9.39 24.26 -5.41
N VAL A 231 9.21 23.28 -4.54
CA VAL A 231 9.04 21.85 -4.91
C VAL A 231 7.55 21.50 -5.08
N LEU A 232 6.66 22.21 -4.38
CA LEU A 232 5.22 21.96 -4.42
C LEU A 232 4.60 21.87 -5.84
N PRO A 233 4.90 22.79 -6.79
CA PRO A 233 4.37 22.67 -8.15
C PRO A 233 4.81 21.38 -8.85
N ARG A 234 6.02 20.90 -8.56
CA ARG A 234 6.55 19.67 -9.17
C ARG A 234 5.87 18.43 -8.62
N ILE A 235 5.52 18.41 -7.31
CA ILE A 235 4.75 17.33 -6.71
C ILE A 235 3.39 17.23 -7.39
N ARG A 236 2.67 18.35 -7.54
CA ARG A 236 1.39 18.40 -8.24
C ARG A 236 1.52 17.90 -9.69
N MET A 237 2.49 18.40 -10.43
CA MET A 237 2.73 17.97 -11.81
C MET A 237 2.99 16.46 -11.93
N VAL A 238 3.75 15.87 -11.03
CA VAL A 238 3.97 14.41 -11.00
C VAL A 238 2.66 13.70 -10.69
N TRP A 239 1.97 14.10 -9.62
CA TRP A 239 0.72 13.51 -9.16
C TRP A 239 -0.34 13.50 -10.26
N ASP A 240 -0.62 14.65 -10.84
CA ASP A 240 -1.62 14.83 -11.90
C ASP A 240 -1.28 14.06 -13.19
N SER A 241 0.01 13.78 -13.43
CA SER A 241 0.45 13.06 -14.62
C SER A 241 0.26 11.54 -14.53
N ILE A 242 0.10 10.95 -13.34
CA ILE A 242 0.09 9.48 -13.16
C ILE A 242 -1.02 8.81 -13.97
N PRO A 243 -2.30 9.25 -13.93
CA PRO A 243 -3.36 8.61 -14.71
C PRO A 243 -3.05 8.58 -16.21
N MET A 244 -2.61 9.71 -16.77
CA MET A 244 -2.25 9.85 -18.18
C MET A 244 -1.09 8.94 -18.57
N GLN A 245 -0.10 8.74 -17.69
CA GLN A 245 1.03 7.88 -17.97
C GLN A 245 0.68 6.39 -17.88
N LEU A 246 -0.23 6.01 -16.97
CA LEU A 246 -0.74 4.65 -16.85
C LEU A 246 -1.71 4.27 -17.97
N ALA A 247 -2.39 5.23 -18.60
CA ALA A 247 -3.30 5.00 -19.73
C ALA A 247 -2.59 4.55 -21.02
N LYS A 248 -1.26 4.71 -21.12
CA LYS A 248 -0.50 4.34 -22.32
C LYS A 248 -0.15 2.87 -22.34
N GLU A 249 0.10 2.33 -23.55
CA GLU A 249 0.63 0.97 -23.69
C GLU A 249 1.96 0.80 -22.96
N ASN A 250 2.90 1.74 -23.16
CA ASN A 250 4.14 1.81 -22.42
C ASN A 250 3.94 2.71 -21.19
N LYS A 251 3.74 2.09 -20.03
CA LYS A 251 3.50 2.74 -18.76
C LYS A 251 4.78 3.24 -18.05
N LYS A 252 5.94 3.19 -18.70
CA LYS A 252 7.16 3.81 -18.19
C LYS A 252 6.93 5.31 -17.96
N PHE A 253 7.39 5.81 -16.82
CA PHE A 253 7.25 7.21 -16.47
C PHE A 253 8.15 8.09 -17.33
N PHE A 254 7.55 9.02 -18.09
CA PHE A 254 8.24 9.93 -19.00
C PHE A 254 8.09 11.38 -18.54
N PHE A 255 9.19 12.01 -18.18
CA PHE A 255 9.21 13.41 -17.73
C PHE A 255 8.77 14.39 -18.83
N GLY A 256 9.05 14.09 -20.08
CA GLY A 256 8.62 14.89 -21.23
C GLY A 256 7.10 15.01 -21.39
N GLN A 257 6.32 14.13 -20.73
CA GLN A 257 4.86 14.24 -20.70
C GLN A 257 4.35 15.21 -19.63
N ILE A 258 5.14 15.42 -18.58
CA ILE A 258 4.83 16.44 -17.58
C ILE A 258 5.06 17.83 -18.18
N LYS A 259 6.22 18.00 -18.82
CA LYS A 259 6.62 19.27 -19.45
C LYS A 259 7.64 18.99 -20.55
N LYS A 260 7.50 19.63 -21.72
CA LYS A 260 8.47 19.52 -22.82
C LYS A 260 9.87 19.89 -22.33
N GLY A 261 10.83 19.00 -22.54
CA GLY A 261 12.22 19.19 -22.12
C GLY A 261 12.51 18.96 -20.64
N ALA A 262 11.55 18.46 -19.86
CA ALA A 262 11.75 18.13 -18.45
C ALA A 262 12.79 17.03 -18.25
N ARG A 263 13.64 17.18 -17.23
CA ARG A 263 14.69 16.23 -16.85
C ARG A 263 14.32 15.51 -15.54
N SER A 264 14.77 14.28 -15.36
CA SER A 264 14.54 13.49 -14.13
C SER A 264 14.98 14.24 -12.87
N SER A 265 16.17 14.88 -12.91
CA SER A 265 16.74 15.61 -11.77
C SER A 265 15.86 16.76 -11.26
N GLU A 266 14.93 17.27 -12.07
CA GLU A 266 14.00 18.32 -11.66
C GLU A 266 12.87 17.79 -10.76
N PHE A 267 12.53 16.49 -10.89
CA PHE A 267 11.37 15.88 -10.26
C PHE A 267 11.72 14.81 -9.21
N GLU A 268 13.00 14.45 -9.05
CA GLU A 268 13.43 13.40 -8.12
C GLU A 268 12.94 13.63 -6.68
N ILE A 269 13.10 14.87 -6.16
CA ILE A 269 12.65 15.23 -4.83
C ILE A 269 11.13 15.14 -4.72
N ALA A 270 10.39 15.54 -5.76
CA ALA A 270 8.94 15.46 -5.79
C ALA A 270 8.43 14.02 -5.78
N ILE A 271 9.05 13.15 -6.58
CA ILE A 271 8.73 11.72 -6.62
C ILE A 271 9.07 11.07 -5.28
N GLN A 272 10.26 11.36 -4.73
CA GLN A 272 10.67 10.81 -3.43
C GLN A 272 9.70 11.21 -2.34
N TRP A 273 9.25 12.46 -2.31
CA TRP A 273 8.26 12.93 -1.35
C TRP A 273 6.94 12.15 -1.44
N LEU A 274 6.42 11.91 -2.65
CA LEU A 274 5.20 11.12 -2.85
C LEU A 274 5.37 9.66 -2.40
N LEU A 275 6.57 9.08 -2.59
CA LEU A 275 6.92 7.74 -2.11
C LEU A 275 6.97 7.69 -0.59
N ASP A 276 7.61 8.67 0.06
CA ASP A 276 7.77 8.74 1.51
C ASP A 276 6.45 8.98 2.24
N CYS A 277 5.50 9.67 1.57
CA CYS A 277 4.12 9.80 2.05
C CYS A 277 3.29 8.51 1.87
N GLY A 278 3.78 7.53 1.10
CA GLY A 278 3.05 6.31 0.75
C GLY A 278 1.90 6.55 -0.24
N LEU A 279 1.90 7.68 -0.96
CA LEU A 279 0.84 8.04 -1.91
C LEU A 279 1.02 7.39 -3.28
N VAL A 280 2.26 6.99 -3.60
CA VAL A 280 2.59 6.30 -4.85
C VAL A 280 3.51 5.12 -4.60
N TYR A 281 3.44 4.15 -5.51
CA TYR A 281 4.36 3.02 -5.58
C TYR A 281 5.24 3.15 -6.81
N LYS A 282 6.52 2.82 -6.66
CA LYS A 282 7.51 2.85 -7.74
C LYS A 282 7.92 1.43 -8.09
N VAL A 283 7.59 1.00 -9.31
CA VAL A 283 8.01 -0.29 -9.85
C VAL A 283 9.14 -0.06 -10.83
N ASN A 284 10.34 -0.53 -10.49
CA ASN A 284 11.53 -0.32 -11.32
C ASN A 284 11.62 -1.39 -12.41
N ARG A 285 12.14 -0.97 -13.59
CA ARG A 285 12.60 -1.91 -14.61
C ARG A 285 13.86 -2.64 -14.12
N VAL A 286 14.00 -3.89 -14.48
CA VAL A 286 15.28 -4.59 -14.44
C VAL A 286 15.91 -4.62 -15.83
N ASN A 287 17.23 -4.45 -15.92
CA ASN A 287 17.95 -4.47 -17.20
C ASN A 287 18.05 -5.93 -17.72
N GLU A 288 18.28 -6.85 -16.80
CA GLU A 288 18.34 -8.29 -17.07
C GLU A 288 17.62 -9.04 -15.94
N PRO A 289 16.81 -10.05 -16.27
CA PRO A 289 16.05 -10.80 -15.27
C PRO A 289 16.93 -11.89 -14.64
N HIS A 290 17.96 -11.47 -13.89
CA HIS A 290 18.83 -12.34 -13.11
C HIS A 290 18.64 -12.14 -11.61
N MET A 291 18.92 -13.16 -10.82
CA MET A 291 18.87 -13.09 -9.36
C MET A 291 20.17 -12.52 -8.77
N PRO A 292 20.09 -11.68 -7.77
CA PRO A 292 18.85 -11.10 -7.20
C PRO A 292 18.36 -9.93 -8.05
N LEU A 293 17.05 -9.86 -8.34
CA LEU A 293 16.43 -8.82 -9.18
C LEU A 293 16.81 -7.39 -8.77
N LYS A 294 16.97 -7.17 -7.47
CA LYS A 294 17.36 -5.86 -6.91
C LYS A 294 18.70 -5.36 -7.43
N ALA A 295 19.66 -6.26 -7.73
CA ALA A 295 20.97 -5.91 -8.24
C ALA A 295 20.94 -5.41 -9.71
N TYR A 296 19.95 -5.84 -10.47
CA TYR A 296 19.78 -5.48 -11.88
C TYR A 296 18.76 -4.34 -12.09
N LYS A 297 18.34 -3.71 -11.02
CA LYS A 297 17.39 -2.59 -11.02
C LYS A 297 17.91 -1.41 -11.83
N ASN A 298 17.11 -0.93 -12.78
CA ASN A 298 17.37 0.32 -13.49
C ASN A 298 16.80 1.50 -12.68
N MET A 299 17.67 2.43 -12.27
CA MET A 299 17.27 3.58 -11.46
C MET A 299 16.49 4.63 -12.28
N ASN A 300 16.69 4.66 -13.60
CA ASN A 300 16.15 5.67 -14.51
C ASN A 300 14.91 5.20 -15.29
N ALA A 301 14.49 3.94 -15.10
CA ALA A 301 13.33 3.37 -15.76
C ALA A 301 12.39 2.74 -14.74
N TYR A 302 11.21 3.31 -14.58
CA TYR A 302 10.22 2.87 -13.62
C TYR A 302 8.81 3.26 -14.05
N LYS A 303 7.82 2.62 -13.45
CA LYS A 303 6.40 2.99 -13.48
C LYS A 303 6.04 3.61 -12.13
N LEU A 304 5.12 4.58 -12.11
CA LEU A 304 4.51 5.10 -10.90
C LEU A 304 3.03 4.72 -10.88
N PHE A 305 2.60 4.20 -9.74
CA PHE A 305 1.21 3.81 -9.49
C PHE A 305 0.69 4.57 -8.26
N VAL A 306 -0.60 4.86 -8.22
CA VAL A 306 -1.24 5.46 -7.03
C VAL A 306 -1.36 4.40 -5.94
N LEU A 307 -1.52 4.82 -4.69
CA LEU A 307 -1.67 3.87 -3.57
C LEU A 307 -2.94 3.00 -3.66
N ASP A 308 -3.97 3.44 -4.38
CA ASP A 308 -5.29 2.79 -4.40
C ASP A 308 -5.97 2.87 -5.77
N VAL A 309 -6.59 1.77 -6.21
CA VAL A 309 -7.24 1.67 -7.52
C VAL A 309 -8.48 2.56 -7.64
N GLY A 310 -9.24 2.72 -6.55
CA GLY A 310 -10.41 3.60 -6.53
C GLY A 310 -10.03 5.06 -6.64
N LEU A 311 -8.92 5.48 -5.99
CA LEU A 311 -8.39 6.83 -6.12
C LEU A 311 -7.87 7.09 -7.54
N LEU A 312 -7.22 6.10 -8.20
CA LEU A 312 -6.83 6.23 -9.60
C LEU A 312 -8.07 6.46 -10.49
N GLY A 313 -9.16 5.73 -10.23
CA GLY A 313 -10.43 5.92 -10.91
C GLY A 313 -11.02 7.33 -10.71
N ALA A 314 -10.92 7.87 -9.49
CA ALA A 314 -11.37 9.23 -9.18
C ALA A 314 -10.51 10.30 -9.86
N MET A 315 -9.18 10.16 -9.82
CA MET A 315 -8.24 11.05 -10.52
C MET A 315 -8.43 11.04 -12.03
N SER A 316 -8.97 9.95 -12.57
CA SER A 316 -9.27 9.78 -14.02
C SER A 316 -10.70 10.14 -14.38
N GLU A 317 -11.50 10.64 -13.42
CA GLU A 317 -12.92 11.00 -13.60
C GLU A 317 -13.78 9.87 -14.23
N LEU A 318 -13.42 8.60 -13.92
CA LEU A 318 -14.11 7.43 -14.46
C LEU A 318 -15.52 7.28 -13.85
N PRO A 319 -16.58 7.23 -14.69
CA PRO A 319 -17.94 7.01 -14.20
C PRO A 319 -18.15 5.55 -13.77
N ALA A 320 -19.10 5.31 -12.86
CA ALA A 320 -19.40 3.98 -12.32
C ALA A 320 -19.84 3.00 -13.42
N GLU A 321 -20.68 3.44 -14.33
CA GLU A 321 -21.23 2.66 -15.43
C GLU A 321 -20.14 2.07 -16.30
N SER A 322 -19.05 2.80 -16.54
CA SER A 322 -17.92 2.33 -17.35
C SER A 322 -17.25 1.09 -16.75
N ILE A 323 -17.13 1.02 -15.41
CA ILE A 323 -16.49 -0.09 -14.73
C ILE A 323 -17.45 -1.26 -14.53
N LEU A 324 -18.71 -0.96 -14.16
CA LEU A 324 -19.67 -1.98 -13.77
C LEU A 324 -20.30 -2.68 -14.98
N GLU A 325 -20.65 -1.92 -16.01
CA GLU A 325 -21.33 -2.42 -17.20
C GLU A 325 -20.36 -2.87 -18.29
N GLY A 326 -19.15 -2.32 -18.32
CA GLY A 326 -18.10 -2.75 -19.23
C GLY A 326 -18.30 -2.28 -20.67
N ASN A 327 -18.66 -1.02 -20.88
CA ASN A 327 -18.78 -0.44 -22.24
C ASN A 327 -17.40 -0.22 -22.90
N ASP A 328 -17.42 -0.08 -24.24
CA ASP A 328 -16.22 0.04 -25.08
C ASP A 328 -15.31 1.23 -24.72
N ILE A 329 -15.87 2.30 -24.15
CA ILE A 329 -15.13 3.50 -23.68
C ILE A 329 -14.13 3.16 -22.56
N PHE A 330 -14.44 2.11 -21.79
CA PHE A 330 -13.58 1.67 -20.66
C PHE A 330 -12.41 0.80 -21.10
N VAL A 331 -12.44 0.24 -22.31
CA VAL A 331 -11.47 -0.77 -22.77
C VAL A 331 -10.03 -0.25 -22.70
N GLU A 332 -9.77 0.99 -23.12
CA GLU A 332 -8.42 1.56 -23.13
C GLU A 332 -7.84 1.76 -21.73
N PHE A 333 -8.64 2.22 -20.76
CA PHE A 333 -8.17 2.45 -19.39
C PHE A 333 -8.24 1.22 -18.48
N LYS A 334 -8.97 0.18 -18.89
CA LYS A 334 -9.14 -1.07 -18.14
C LYS A 334 -7.82 -1.77 -17.82
N GLY A 335 -6.88 -1.74 -18.77
CA GLY A 335 -5.54 -2.27 -18.58
C GLY A 335 -4.75 -1.52 -17.49
N ALA A 336 -4.93 -0.21 -17.37
CA ALA A 336 -4.28 0.60 -16.33
C ALA A 336 -4.83 0.24 -14.94
N LEU A 337 -6.16 0.18 -14.79
CA LEU A 337 -6.80 -0.19 -13.51
C LEU A 337 -6.45 -1.63 -13.11
N THR A 338 -6.41 -2.55 -14.06
CA THR A 338 -6.09 -3.95 -13.75
C THR A 338 -4.64 -4.13 -13.28
N GLU A 339 -3.67 -3.46 -13.93
CA GLU A 339 -2.28 -3.47 -13.44
C GLU A 339 -2.15 -2.76 -12.08
N GLN A 340 -2.83 -1.62 -11.88
CA GLN A 340 -2.88 -0.93 -10.59
C GLN A 340 -3.42 -1.85 -9.49
N TYR A 341 -4.52 -2.53 -9.76
CA TYR A 341 -5.12 -3.50 -8.84
C TYR A 341 -4.14 -4.63 -8.50
N VAL A 342 -3.58 -5.30 -9.51
CA VAL A 342 -2.63 -6.41 -9.29
C VAL A 342 -1.43 -5.95 -8.47
N LEU A 343 -0.86 -4.78 -8.78
CA LEU A 343 0.23 -4.21 -7.98
C LEU A 343 -0.19 -4.00 -6.53
N GLN A 344 -1.36 -3.42 -6.30
CA GLN A 344 -1.87 -3.16 -4.95
C GLN A 344 -2.01 -4.46 -4.15
N GLN A 345 -2.54 -5.54 -4.76
CA GLN A 345 -2.61 -6.86 -4.11
C GLN A 345 -1.21 -7.45 -3.88
N LEU A 346 -0.31 -7.39 -4.86
CA LEU A 346 1.06 -7.90 -4.71
C LEU A 346 1.79 -7.25 -3.52
N ILE A 347 1.65 -5.93 -3.34
CA ILE A 347 2.33 -5.19 -2.27
C ILE A 347 1.69 -5.46 -0.90
N SER A 348 0.35 -5.53 -0.83
CA SER A 348 -0.37 -5.63 0.45
C SER A 348 -0.52 -7.06 0.96
N ASP A 349 -0.56 -8.05 0.07
CA ASP A 349 -0.97 -9.43 0.35
C ASP A 349 0.15 -10.47 0.10
N THR A 350 1.30 -10.04 -0.43
CA THR A 350 2.45 -10.93 -0.67
C THR A 350 3.74 -10.34 -0.11
N PRO A 351 4.75 -11.18 0.17
CA PRO A 351 6.05 -10.70 0.63
C PRO A 351 6.98 -10.22 -0.49
N TYR A 352 6.51 -10.24 -1.75
CA TYR A 352 7.36 -10.02 -2.91
C TYR A 352 7.45 -8.54 -3.30
N THR A 353 8.64 -8.09 -3.70
CA THR A 353 8.85 -6.78 -4.32
C THR A 353 8.65 -6.89 -5.83
N PRO A 354 7.67 -6.18 -6.42
CA PRO A 354 7.45 -6.21 -7.85
C PRO A 354 8.49 -5.36 -8.60
N TYR A 355 8.96 -5.90 -9.72
CA TYR A 355 9.74 -5.22 -10.76
C TYR A 355 9.01 -5.38 -12.08
N TYR A 356 9.51 -4.80 -13.17
CA TYR A 356 9.06 -5.12 -14.52
C TYR A 356 10.25 -5.30 -15.46
N TYR A 357 10.02 -5.96 -16.59
CA TYR A 357 11.03 -6.15 -17.63
C TYR A 357 10.51 -5.65 -18.97
N GLY A 358 11.36 -4.96 -19.72
CA GLY A 358 11.07 -4.53 -21.06
C GLY A 358 12.37 -4.21 -21.80
N ASN A 359 12.39 -4.46 -23.10
CA ASN A 359 13.54 -4.10 -23.92
C ASN A 359 13.58 -2.59 -24.16
N GLU A 360 14.75 -2.06 -24.54
CA GLU A 360 14.93 -0.63 -24.78
C GLU A 360 14.05 -0.07 -25.90
N LYS A 361 13.73 -0.89 -26.90
CA LYS A 361 12.88 -0.54 -28.04
C LYS A 361 11.39 -0.62 -27.75
N ALA A 362 10.99 -0.96 -26.51
CA ALA A 362 9.59 -1.11 -26.05
C ALA A 362 8.70 -2.05 -26.91
N THR A 363 9.30 -2.96 -27.68
CA THR A 363 8.57 -3.95 -28.50
C THR A 363 8.06 -5.13 -27.69
N PHE A 364 8.49 -5.23 -26.43
CA PHE A 364 8.20 -6.34 -25.54
C PHE A 364 8.30 -5.87 -24.09
N GLU A 365 7.24 -6.03 -23.34
CA GLU A 365 7.17 -5.68 -21.90
C GLU A 365 6.49 -6.79 -21.13
N GLN A 366 7.07 -7.16 -19.98
CA GLN A 366 6.47 -8.03 -18.98
C GLN A 366 5.95 -7.13 -17.84
N ASN A 367 4.65 -7.20 -17.52
CA ASN A 367 3.99 -6.29 -16.59
C ASN A 367 4.66 -6.27 -15.23
N PHE A 368 4.90 -7.47 -14.63
CA PHE A 368 5.66 -7.59 -13.39
C PHE A 368 6.63 -8.78 -13.44
N LEU A 369 7.67 -8.65 -12.63
CA LEU A 369 8.56 -9.73 -12.23
C LEU A 369 8.63 -9.74 -10.72
N ILE A 370 8.53 -10.92 -10.13
CA ILE A 370 8.84 -11.13 -8.72
C ILE A 370 9.95 -12.15 -8.56
N GLN A 371 10.68 -12.07 -7.45
CA GLN A 371 11.66 -13.07 -7.10
C GLN A 371 11.11 -13.94 -5.97
N LYS A 372 10.90 -15.23 -6.24
CA LYS A 372 10.75 -16.28 -5.23
C LYS A 372 12.14 -16.75 -4.76
N ALA A 373 12.22 -17.67 -3.79
CA ALA A 373 13.49 -18.05 -3.17
C ALA A 373 14.57 -18.50 -4.19
N LYS A 374 14.18 -19.21 -5.25
CA LYS A 374 15.12 -19.80 -6.24
C LYS A 374 14.82 -19.43 -7.68
N SER A 375 13.76 -18.69 -7.96
CA SER A 375 13.30 -18.42 -9.32
C SER A 375 12.78 -17.00 -9.49
N ILE A 376 12.77 -16.54 -10.73
CA ILE A 376 12.10 -15.30 -11.13
C ILE A 376 10.82 -15.67 -11.84
N VAL A 377 9.70 -15.16 -11.36
CA VAL A 377 8.38 -15.42 -11.92
C VAL A 377 7.94 -14.20 -12.73
N PRO A 378 7.83 -14.32 -14.07
CA PRO A 378 7.20 -13.32 -14.90
C PRO A 378 5.69 -13.36 -14.72
N ILE A 379 5.09 -12.17 -14.61
CA ILE A 379 3.66 -12.00 -14.42
C ILE A 379 3.11 -11.13 -15.54
N GLU A 380 2.17 -11.69 -16.30
CA GLU A 380 1.38 -10.93 -17.26
C GLU A 380 -0.01 -10.64 -16.71
N VAL A 381 -0.48 -9.43 -16.94
CA VAL A 381 -1.81 -8.98 -16.49
C VAL A 381 -2.69 -8.71 -17.71
N LYS A 382 -3.85 -9.38 -17.77
CA LYS A 382 -4.83 -9.21 -18.84
C LYS A 382 -6.19 -8.81 -18.29
N ALA A 383 -6.69 -7.67 -18.75
CA ALA A 383 -7.97 -7.14 -18.36
C ALA A 383 -9.16 -7.75 -19.10
N GLU A 384 -8.92 -8.42 -20.24
CA GLU A 384 -9.94 -8.93 -21.16
C GLU A 384 -9.93 -10.45 -21.26
N GLN A 385 -10.98 -10.99 -21.90
CA GLN A 385 -11.07 -12.42 -22.23
C GLN A 385 -10.17 -12.83 -23.40
N ASN A 386 -9.76 -11.89 -24.26
CA ASN A 386 -8.83 -12.19 -25.35
C ASN A 386 -7.40 -12.24 -24.84
N ILE A 387 -6.94 -13.43 -24.55
CA ILE A 387 -5.76 -13.73 -23.74
C ILE A 387 -4.52 -14.14 -24.54
N ARG A 388 -4.28 -13.55 -25.69
CA ARG A 388 -3.00 -13.78 -26.38
C ARG A 388 -1.86 -13.21 -25.54
N SER A 389 -1.08 -14.10 -24.91
CA SER A 389 0.05 -13.73 -24.03
C SER A 389 1.36 -13.73 -24.81
N HIS A 390 1.45 -12.90 -25.86
CA HIS A 390 2.63 -12.85 -26.71
C HIS A 390 3.89 -12.43 -25.92
N SER A 391 3.78 -11.41 -25.07
CA SER A 391 4.91 -10.94 -24.25
C SER A 391 5.40 -11.99 -23.27
N LEU A 392 4.46 -12.66 -22.56
CA LEU A 392 4.83 -13.72 -21.61
C LEU A 392 5.48 -14.91 -22.33
N LYS A 393 4.93 -15.32 -23.48
CA LYS A 393 5.49 -16.40 -24.28
C LYS A 393 6.90 -16.08 -24.76
N THR A 394 7.12 -14.87 -25.31
CA THR A 394 8.45 -14.41 -25.73
C THR A 394 9.44 -14.38 -24.57
N TYR A 395 8.98 -13.97 -23.37
CA TYR A 395 9.81 -14.02 -22.17
C TYR A 395 10.20 -15.45 -21.82
N CYS A 396 9.23 -16.38 -21.80
CA CYS A 396 9.47 -17.80 -21.46
C CYS A 396 10.40 -18.48 -22.47
N GLU A 397 10.25 -18.23 -23.77
CA GLU A 397 11.14 -18.74 -24.80
C GLU A 397 12.58 -18.26 -24.62
N LYS A 398 12.76 -17.01 -24.18
CA LYS A 398 14.09 -16.39 -24.02
C LYS A 398 14.78 -16.78 -22.73
N PHE A 399 14.07 -16.81 -21.62
CA PHE A 399 14.64 -16.93 -20.27
C PHE A 399 14.34 -18.24 -19.57
N GLN A 400 13.43 -19.05 -20.09
CA GLN A 400 13.04 -20.38 -19.60
C GLN A 400 12.79 -20.41 -18.09
N PRO A 401 11.88 -19.56 -17.55
CA PRO A 401 11.58 -19.55 -16.13
C PRO A 401 10.90 -20.86 -15.72
N GLU A 402 11.14 -21.30 -14.47
CA GLU A 402 10.48 -22.49 -13.89
C GLU A 402 8.96 -22.30 -13.74
N GLU A 403 8.52 -21.07 -13.55
CA GLU A 403 7.12 -20.69 -13.36
C GLU A 403 6.82 -19.40 -14.13
N ALA A 404 5.69 -19.33 -14.79
CA ALA A 404 5.17 -18.12 -15.42
C ALA A 404 3.68 -17.97 -15.09
N VAL A 405 3.26 -16.77 -14.74
CA VAL A 405 1.89 -16.51 -14.28
C VAL A 405 1.21 -15.47 -15.17
N ARG A 406 -0.04 -15.76 -15.50
CA ARG A 406 -0.95 -14.78 -16.09
C ARG A 406 -2.12 -14.54 -15.15
N PHE A 407 -2.37 -13.29 -14.78
CA PHE A 407 -3.61 -12.88 -14.16
C PHE A 407 -4.62 -12.43 -15.21
N SER A 408 -5.82 -13.00 -15.18
CA SER A 408 -6.91 -12.62 -16.08
C SER A 408 -8.28 -12.82 -15.42
N THR A 409 -9.35 -12.41 -16.11
CA THR A 409 -10.73 -12.69 -15.66
C THR A 409 -11.17 -14.13 -15.86
N LEU A 410 -10.36 -14.95 -16.51
CA LEU A 410 -10.66 -16.36 -16.71
C LEU A 410 -10.39 -17.19 -15.45
N LYS A 411 -11.05 -18.33 -15.36
CA LYS A 411 -10.84 -19.34 -14.33
C LYS A 411 -9.42 -19.85 -14.29
N TYR A 412 -9.04 -20.51 -13.20
CA TYR A 412 -7.73 -21.13 -13.06
C TYR A 412 -7.49 -22.16 -14.17
N LYS A 413 -6.28 -22.14 -14.72
CA LYS A 413 -5.87 -23.12 -15.72
C LYS A 413 -4.35 -23.27 -15.76
N GLU A 414 -3.87 -24.48 -15.57
CA GLU A 414 -2.50 -24.84 -15.85
C GLU A 414 -2.31 -25.12 -17.34
N GLN A 415 -1.22 -24.66 -17.89
CA GLN A 415 -0.75 -24.92 -19.24
C GLN A 415 0.71 -25.37 -19.17
N GLU A 416 1.23 -25.99 -20.23
CA GLU A 416 2.60 -26.51 -20.23
C GLU A 416 3.69 -25.51 -19.85
N TRP A 417 3.48 -24.21 -20.11
CA TRP A 417 4.50 -23.17 -19.94
C TRP A 417 4.05 -22.03 -19.02
N MET A 418 2.82 -22.00 -18.56
CA MET A 418 2.32 -20.96 -17.65
C MET A 418 1.07 -21.43 -16.89
N VAL A 419 0.77 -20.71 -15.81
CA VAL A 419 -0.47 -20.85 -15.06
C VAL A 419 -1.32 -19.60 -15.22
N ASN A 420 -2.61 -19.74 -15.54
CA ASN A 420 -3.59 -18.67 -15.43
C ASN A 420 -4.21 -18.68 -14.06
N ILE A 421 -4.02 -17.62 -13.29
CA ILE A 421 -4.64 -17.40 -12.00
C ILE A 421 -5.72 -16.32 -12.19
N PRO A 422 -6.95 -16.53 -11.67
CA PRO A 422 -7.98 -15.49 -11.73
C PRO A 422 -7.53 -14.19 -11.02
N LEU A 423 -7.91 -13.03 -11.56
CA LEU A 423 -7.58 -11.74 -10.96
C LEU A 423 -8.01 -11.61 -9.49
N TYR A 424 -9.14 -12.21 -9.13
CA TYR A 424 -9.61 -12.20 -7.74
C TYR A 424 -8.79 -13.07 -6.79
N ALA A 425 -7.86 -13.87 -7.31
CA ALA A 425 -7.00 -14.79 -6.54
C ALA A 425 -5.50 -14.40 -6.60
N VAL A 426 -5.15 -13.11 -6.78
CA VAL A 426 -3.76 -12.64 -6.76
C VAL A 426 -3.04 -13.02 -5.46
N CYS A 427 -3.75 -13.07 -4.34
CA CYS A 427 -3.24 -13.51 -3.03
C CYS A 427 -2.66 -14.94 -3.03
N ASN A 428 -3.03 -15.77 -4.01
CA ASN A 428 -2.63 -17.19 -4.09
C ASN A 428 -1.30 -17.39 -4.84
N LEU A 429 -0.61 -16.33 -5.24
CA LEU A 429 0.67 -16.35 -5.92
C LEU A 429 1.84 -16.99 -5.05
#